data_22bcf110a5f373560424d2be7b6699fb
#
_entry.id   22bcf110a5f373560424d2be7b6699fb
#
_cell.length_a   1.000
_cell.length_b   1.000
_cell.length_c   1.000
_cell.angle_alpha   90.00
_cell.angle_beta   90.00
_cell.angle_gamma   90.00
#
_symmetry.space_group_name_H-M   'P 1'
#
loop_
_entity.id
_entity.type
_entity.pdbx_description
1 polymer ?
#
loop_
_entity_poly.entity_id
_entity_poly.type
_entity_poly.pdbx_seq_one_letter_code
_entity_poly.pdbx_strand_id
1 'polypeptide(L)'
;MFDQSTKEPGFSQVMFDADFKGLDYQAQLKYGSGKFYGVNYLQSVTPTLSLGGEGFYLGTQGKSGVGFAARYADDKTVATGQIATTGLLSLTYCTKVSEKAMLASDFLWNWNQRSAQASVGYDYILRQCRIRGRIDNHGVVSTYLEERLNVGLNLILSAEVDHFNKNHKFGFGMTVGE
;
A
#
# COMPACT_ATOMS: atom_id res chain seq x y z
N MET A 1 -19.91 -0.74 8.23
CA MET A 1 -19.39 -0.34 9.52
C MET A 1 -19.91 1.05 9.80
N PHE A 2 -20.78 1.21 10.79
CA PHE A 2 -21.39 2.50 11.16
C PHE A 2 -20.55 3.09 12.29
N ASP A 3 -19.89 4.18 12.05
CA ASP A 3 -19.19 4.94 13.08
C ASP A 3 -20.04 6.17 13.42
N GLN A 4 -20.66 6.15 14.60
CA GLN A 4 -21.35 7.29 15.16
C GLN A 4 -20.46 7.98 16.20
N SER A 5 -19.76 9.00 15.80
CA SER A 5 -19.13 9.91 16.78
C SER A 5 -20.18 10.91 17.30
N THR A 6 -20.68 10.65 18.47
CA THR A 6 -21.86 11.29 19.11
C THR A 6 -21.51 12.61 19.85
N LYS A 7 -20.52 13.39 19.48
CA LYS A 7 -20.15 14.58 20.28
C LYS A 7 -20.19 15.95 19.59
N GLU A 8 -20.46 16.02 18.27
CA GLU A 8 -20.69 17.31 17.64
C GLU A 8 -21.90 17.27 16.69
N PRO A 9 -22.86 18.20 16.83
CA PRO A 9 -24.01 18.25 15.95
C PRO A 9 -23.56 18.72 14.55
N GLY A 10 -23.45 17.79 13.59
CA GLY A 10 -23.16 18.10 12.20
C GLY A 10 -22.16 17.17 11.48
N PHE A 11 -21.54 16.23 12.16
CA PHE A 11 -20.54 15.33 11.56
C PHE A 11 -20.99 13.86 11.55
N SER A 12 -22.11 13.55 10.89
CA SER A 12 -22.40 12.16 10.54
C SER A 12 -21.90 11.90 9.11
N GLN A 13 -20.79 11.20 8.95
CA GLN A 13 -20.33 10.70 7.67
C GLN A 13 -20.91 9.29 7.46
N VAL A 14 -21.73 9.15 6.43
CA VAL A 14 -22.21 7.85 5.97
C VAL A 14 -21.42 7.48 4.72
N MET A 15 -20.73 6.36 4.76
CA MET A 15 -20.08 5.75 3.60
C MET A 15 -20.82 4.46 3.23
N PHE A 16 -21.09 4.31 1.97
CA PHE A 16 -21.71 3.12 1.41
C PHE A 16 -20.75 2.53 0.37
N ASP A 17 -20.30 1.32 0.62
CA ASP A 17 -19.42 0.57 -0.27
C ASP A 17 -20.19 -0.66 -0.78
N ALA A 18 -20.24 -0.81 -2.09
CA ALA A 18 -20.79 -1.97 -2.76
C ALA A 18 -19.71 -2.64 -3.61
N ASP A 19 -19.36 -3.87 -3.23
CA ASP A 19 -18.36 -4.67 -3.93
C ASP A 19 -19.05 -5.78 -4.73
N PHE A 20 -18.76 -5.82 -6.03
CA PHE A 20 -19.22 -6.87 -6.93
C PHE A 20 -18.02 -7.65 -7.43
N LYS A 21 -17.97 -8.94 -7.14
CA LYS A 21 -16.92 -9.84 -7.56
C LYS A 21 -17.50 -10.91 -8.48
N GLY A 22 -17.06 -10.88 -9.74
CA GLY A 22 -17.30 -11.95 -10.71
C GLY A 22 -16.14 -12.93 -10.77
N LEU A 23 -16.16 -13.84 -11.75
CA LEU A 23 -15.09 -14.81 -11.99
C LEU A 23 -13.82 -14.12 -12.50
N ASP A 24 -13.97 -13.15 -13.42
CA ASP A 24 -12.86 -12.49 -14.11
C ASP A 24 -12.81 -10.99 -13.86
N TYR A 25 -13.74 -10.43 -13.09
CA TYR A 25 -13.82 -9.00 -12.83
C TYR A 25 -14.18 -8.69 -11.38
N GLN A 26 -13.76 -7.53 -10.93
CA GLN A 26 -14.13 -6.93 -9.65
C GLN A 26 -14.54 -5.48 -9.89
N ALA A 27 -15.73 -5.11 -9.45
CA ALA A 27 -16.24 -3.75 -9.50
C ALA A 27 -16.59 -3.29 -8.09
N GLN A 28 -16.21 -2.07 -7.76
CA GLN A 28 -16.46 -1.45 -6.47
C GLN A 28 -17.08 -0.08 -6.69
N LEU A 29 -18.21 0.17 -6.02
CA LEU A 29 -18.86 1.46 -5.99
C LEU A 29 -18.79 2.02 -4.57
N LYS A 30 -18.33 3.27 -4.46
CA LYS A 30 -18.21 3.99 -3.19
C LYS A 30 -19.06 5.24 -3.23
N TYR A 31 -19.87 5.43 -2.21
CA TYR A 31 -20.67 6.64 -2.02
C TYR A 31 -20.45 7.19 -0.62
N GLY A 32 -20.14 8.47 -0.52
CA GLY A 32 -19.92 9.14 0.76
C GLY A 32 -20.79 10.38 0.95
N SER A 33 -21.14 10.70 2.19
CA SER A 33 -22.02 11.81 2.57
C SER A 33 -21.49 13.20 2.21
N GLY A 34 -20.31 13.35 1.67
CA GLY A 34 -19.74 14.60 1.12
C GLY A 34 -19.94 14.75 -0.39
N LYS A 35 -20.93 14.09 -1.00
CA LYS A 35 -21.08 13.95 -2.46
C LYS A 35 -19.81 13.32 -3.09
N PHE A 36 -19.20 12.38 -2.35
CA PHE A 36 -18.11 11.58 -2.87
C PHE A 36 -18.68 10.38 -3.62
N TYR A 37 -18.28 10.24 -4.87
CA TYR A 37 -18.62 9.09 -5.72
C TYR A 37 -17.31 8.48 -6.18
N GLY A 38 -17.12 7.19 -5.95
CA GLY A 38 -15.97 6.43 -6.40
C GLY A 38 -16.43 5.19 -7.16
N VAL A 39 -15.78 4.90 -8.28
CA VAL A 39 -15.99 3.69 -9.07
C VAL A 39 -14.65 3.09 -9.38
N ASN A 40 -14.46 1.83 -9.02
CA ASN A 40 -13.28 1.05 -9.37
C ASN A 40 -13.71 -0.17 -10.17
N TYR A 41 -13.01 -0.45 -11.23
CA TYR A 41 -13.22 -1.64 -12.06
C TYR A 41 -11.89 -2.29 -12.38
N LEU A 42 -11.78 -3.58 -12.12
CA LEU A 42 -10.61 -4.39 -12.43
C LEU A 42 -11.06 -5.65 -13.17
N GLN A 43 -10.42 -5.95 -14.28
CA GLN A 43 -10.69 -7.13 -15.08
C GLN A 43 -9.41 -7.92 -15.35
N SER A 44 -9.48 -9.23 -15.19
CA SER A 44 -8.42 -10.15 -15.60
C SER A 44 -8.54 -10.41 -17.11
N VAL A 45 -7.60 -9.87 -17.87
CA VAL A 45 -7.54 -10.05 -19.33
C VAL A 45 -6.87 -11.39 -19.68
N THR A 46 -5.87 -11.75 -18.88
CA THR A 46 -5.20 -13.06 -18.93
C THR A 46 -5.01 -13.59 -17.52
N PRO A 47 -4.68 -14.87 -17.32
CA PRO A 47 -4.41 -15.40 -15.98
C PRO A 47 -3.33 -14.64 -15.21
N THR A 48 -2.43 -13.96 -15.93
CA THR A 48 -1.30 -13.20 -15.35
C THR A 48 -1.46 -11.70 -15.44
N LEU A 49 -2.35 -11.18 -16.30
CA LEU A 49 -2.51 -9.74 -16.53
C LEU A 49 -3.91 -9.29 -16.18
N SER A 50 -4.00 -8.31 -15.28
CA SER A 50 -5.23 -7.62 -14.93
C SER A 50 -5.11 -6.13 -15.25
N LEU A 51 -6.14 -5.58 -15.87
CA LEU A 51 -6.25 -4.17 -16.19
C LEU A 51 -7.44 -3.57 -15.44
N GLY A 52 -7.30 -2.36 -14.96
CA GLY A 52 -8.35 -1.68 -14.23
C GLY A 52 -8.36 -0.19 -14.44
N GLY A 53 -9.46 0.40 -14.04
CA GLY A 53 -9.64 1.84 -14.01
C GLY A 53 -10.37 2.24 -12.74
N GLU A 54 -10.05 3.41 -12.26
CA GLU A 54 -10.73 4.05 -11.14
C GLU A 54 -11.22 5.43 -11.56
N GLY A 55 -12.36 5.82 -11.03
CA GLY A 55 -12.89 7.17 -11.20
C GLY A 55 -13.44 7.64 -9.88
N PHE A 56 -13.18 8.89 -9.53
CA PHE A 56 -13.78 9.51 -8.37
C PHE A 56 -14.27 10.93 -8.68
N TYR A 57 -15.30 11.32 -7.99
CA TYR A 57 -15.87 12.67 -8.03
C TYR A 57 -16.16 13.19 -6.63
N LEU A 58 -15.58 14.33 -6.29
CA LEU A 58 -15.78 15.04 -5.04
C LEU A 58 -16.71 16.26 -5.30
N GLY A 59 -17.99 16.10 -5.06
CA GLY A 59 -18.98 17.14 -5.34
C GLY A 59 -18.82 18.42 -4.49
N THR A 60 -18.27 18.31 -3.28
CA THR A 60 -18.00 19.47 -2.39
C THR A 60 -16.89 20.37 -2.92
N GLN A 61 -15.91 19.81 -3.63
CA GLN A 61 -14.78 20.57 -4.17
C GLN A 61 -14.83 20.70 -5.69
N GLY A 62 -15.82 20.06 -6.36
CA GLY A 62 -15.90 20.03 -7.81
C GLY A 62 -14.70 19.36 -8.49
N LYS A 63 -14.01 18.46 -7.80
CA LYS A 63 -12.83 17.78 -8.31
C LYS A 63 -13.19 16.36 -8.73
N SER A 64 -12.74 15.97 -9.91
CA SER A 64 -12.82 14.61 -10.42
C SER A 64 -11.43 14.10 -10.78
N GLY A 65 -11.24 12.80 -10.67
CA GLY A 65 -10.02 12.14 -11.11
C GLY A 65 -10.36 10.81 -11.75
N VAL A 66 -9.56 10.43 -12.73
CA VAL A 66 -9.60 9.13 -13.37
C VAL A 66 -8.20 8.54 -13.28
N GLY A 67 -8.13 7.28 -12.95
CA GLY A 67 -6.88 6.52 -12.89
C GLY A 67 -6.99 5.24 -13.70
N PHE A 68 -5.87 4.77 -14.18
CA PHE A 68 -5.72 3.47 -14.81
C PHE A 68 -4.68 2.66 -14.06
N ALA A 69 -4.95 1.37 -13.89
CA ALA A 69 -4.06 0.44 -13.24
C ALA A 69 -3.85 -0.79 -14.10
N ALA A 70 -2.62 -1.28 -14.11
CA ALA A 70 -2.25 -2.54 -14.70
C ALA A 70 -1.50 -3.38 -13.65
N ARG A 71 -1.85 -4.64 -13.54
CA ARG A 71 -1.20 -5.59 -12.65
C ARG A 71 -0.80 -6.82 -13.44
N TYR A 72 0.48 -7.10 -13.40
CA TYR A 72 1.05 -8.36 -13.88
C TYR A 72 1.43 -9.20 -12.67
N ALA A 73 0.94 -10.41 -12.59
CA ALA A 73 1.22 -11.34 -11.50
C ALA A 73 1.56 -12.72 -12.07
N ASP A 74 2.78 -13.15 -11.84
CA ASP A 74 3.30 -14.47 -12.12
C ASP A 74 3.63 -15.18 -10.80
N ASP A 75 3.97 -16.46 -10.81
CA ASP A 75 4.29 -17.26 -9.62
C ASP A 75 5.40 -16.64 -8.75
N LYS A 76 6.36 -15.96 -9.40
CA LYS A 76 7.53 -15.38 -8.72
C LYS A 76 7.55 -13.86 -8.72
N THR A 77 6.80 -13.22 -9.61
CA THR A 77 6.92 -11.79 -9.85
C THR A 77 5.56 -11.11 -9.87
N VAL A 78 5.43 -10.01 -9.17
CA VAL A 78 4.26 -9.14 -9.24
C VAL A 78 4.73 -7.73 -9.58
N ALA A 79 4.19 -7.19 -10.66
CA ALA A 79 4.41 -5.81 -11.07
C ALA A 79 3.06 -5.08 -11.13
N THR A 80 2.98 -3.89 -10.57
CA THR A 80 1.80 -3.03 -10.66
C THR A 80 2.20 -1.66 -11.14
N GLY A 81 1.39 -1.10 -12.03
CA GLY A 81 1.54 0.27 -12.51
C GLY A 81 0.20 0.98 -12.40
N GLN A 82 0.23 2.19 -11.89
CA GLN A 82 -0.96 3.05 -11.78
C GLN A 82 -0.62 4.45 -12.27
N ILE A 83 -1.51 5.02 -13.03
CA ILE A 83 -1.43 6.41 -13.49
C ILE A 83 -2.76 7.09 -13.22
N ALA A 84 -2.73 8.25 -12.60
CA ALA A 84 -3.93 9.02 -12.29
C ALA A 84 -3.86 10.41 -12.91
N THR A 85 -5.00 10.94 -13.34
CA THR A 85 -5.11 12.31 -13.85
C THR A 85 -4.77 13.37 -12.80
N THR A 86 -4.69 12.98 -11.52
CA THR A 86 -4.16 13.83 -10.45
C THR A 86 -2.66 14.10 -10.56
N GLY A 87 -1.99 13.52 -11.58
CA GLY A 87 -0.55 13.69 -11.82
C GLY A 87 0.32 12.73 -11.00
N LEU A 88 -0.24 11.63 -10.53
CA LEU A 88 0.49 10.58 -9.81
C LEU A 88 0.74 9.39 -10.73
N LEU A 89 2.00 8.96 -10.80
CA LEU A 89 2.42 7.70 -11.39
C LEU A 89 3.03 6.84 -10.27
N SER A 90 2.49 5.66 -10.07
CA SER A 90 2.99 4.68 -9.10
C SER A 90 3.37 3.40 -9.83
N LEU A 91 4.60 2.94 -9.61
CA LEU A 91 5.10 1.67 -10.13
C LEU A 91 5.61 0.85 -8.95
N THR A 92 5.12 -0.37 -8.81
CA THR A 92 5.59 -1.29 -7.78
C THR A 92 6.01 -2.60 -8.43
N TYR A 93 7.17 -3.08 -8.06
CA TYR A 93 7.72 -4.34 -8.52
C TYR A 93 8.15 -5.18 -7.33
N CYS A 94 7.68 -6.43 -7.28
CA CYS A 94 8.03 -7.38 -6.24
C CYS A 94 8.42 -8.71 -6.87
N THR A 95 9.54 -9.27 -6.46
CA THR A 95 10.01 -10.56 -6.95
C THR A 95 10.47 -11.47 -5.81
N LYS A 96 10.09 -12.73 -5.89
CA LYS A 96 10.59 -13.79 -5.03
C LYS A 96 11.91 -14.31 -5.59
N VAL A 97 13.02 -13.91 -5.00
CA VAL A 97 14.36 -14.37 -5.39
C VAL A 97 14.57 -15.82 -4.93
N SER A 98 14.01 -16.16 -3.77
CA SER A 98 14.06 -17.50 -3.17
C SER A 98 12.77 -17.74 -2.38
N GLU A 99 12.56 -18.97 -1.91
CA GLU A 99 11.46 -19.28 -0.98
C GLU A 99 11.50 -18.46 0.31
N LYS A 100 12.69 -17.96 0.68
CA LYS A 100 12.94 -17.21 1.91
C LYS A 100 13.25 -15.73 1.69
N ALA A 101 13.47 -15.32 0.45
CA ALA A 101 13.90 -13.97 0.13
C ALA A 101 13.01 -13.33 -0.91
N MET A 102 12.48 -12.15 -0.61
CA MET A 102 11.72 -11.31 -1.52
C MET A 102 12.37 -9.94 -1.63
N LEU A 103 12.41 -9.41 -2.85
CA LEU A 103 12.81 -8.04 -3.16
C LEU A 103 11.60 -7.28 -3.66
N ALA A 104 11.46 -6.06 -3.19
CA ALA A 104 10.41 -5.15 -3.64
C ALA A 104 11.02 -3.78 -3.95
N SER A 105 10.53 -3.15 -4.99
CA SER A 105 10.84 -1.76 -5.30
C SER A 105 9.56 -1.01 -5.59
N ASP A 106 9.46 0.19 -5.12
CA ASP A 106 8.38 1.12 -5.43
C ASP A 106 8.94 2.44 -5.93
N PHE A 107 8.24 2.99 -6.90
CA PHE A 107 8.54 4.25 -7.52
C PHE A 107 7.26 5.07 -7.60
N LEU A 108 7.27 6.26 -7.02
CA LEU A 108 6.18 7.20 -7.05
C LEU A 108 6.68 8.49 -7.71
N TRP A 109 5.99 8.92 -8.77
CA TRP A 109 6.24 10.18 -9.44
C TRP A 109 5.03 11.11 -9.31
N ASN A 110 5.27 12.31 -8.81
CA ASN A 110 4.25 13.35 -8.76
C ASN A 110 4.57 14.43 -9.79
N TRP A 111 3.78 14.47 -10.87
CA TRP A 111 3.97 15.41 -11.97
C TRP A 111 3.79 16.87 -11.53
N ASN A 112 2.81 17.13 -10.65
CA ASN A 112 2.48 18.48 -10.21
C ASN A 112 3.58 19.10 -9.35
N GLN A 113 4.18 18.28 -8.48
CA GLN A 113 5.26 18.71 -7.59
C GLN A 113 6.65 18.45 -8.19
N ARG A 114 6.72 17.78 -9.35
CA ARG A 114 7.97 17.33 -9.97
C ARG A 114 8.90 16.58 -8.99
N SER A 115 8.30 15.80 -8.12
CA SER A 115 9.00 15.02 -7.11
C SER A 115 8.94 13.54 -7.45
N ALA A 116 10.07 12.87 -7.28
CA ALA A 116 10.18 11.43 -7.39
C ALA A 116 10.54 10.83 -6.03
N GLN A 117 9.83 9.78 -5.65
CA GLN A 117 10.16 8.98 -4.50
C GLN A 117 10.38 7.55 -4.98
N ALA A 118 11.55 7.01 -4.69
CA ALA A 118 11.91 5.65 -5.01
C ALA A 118 12.36 4.95 -3.73
N SER A 119 11.94 3.72 -3.54
CA SER A 119 12.43 2.90 -2.45
C SER A 119 12.65 1.47 -2.90
N VAL A 120 13.60 0.83 -2.28
CA VAL A 120 13.91 -0.58 -2.47
C VAL A 120 13.89 -1.25 -1.11
N GLY A 121 13.18 -2.36 -1.02
CA GLY A 121 13.06 -3.14 0.19
C GLY A 121 13.38 -4.60 -0.04
N TYR A 122 13.78 -5.27 1.03
CA TYR A 122 13.95 -6.71 1.07
C TYR A 122 13.20 -7.29 2.26
N ASP A 123 12.74 -8.51 2.10
CA ASP A 123 12.10 -9.31 3.14
C ASP A 123 12.79 -10.69 3.15
N TYR A 124 13.43 -11.02 4.24
CA TYR A 124 14.14 -12.27 4.41
C TYR A 124 13.57 -13.06 5.59
N ILE A 125 13.06 -14.24 5.29
CA ILE A 125 12.40 -15.13 6.25
C ILE A 125 13.37 -16.25 6.62
N LEU A 126 13.83 -16.25 7.87
CA LEU A 126 14.59 -17.31 8.50
C LEU A 126 13.65 -18.22 9.31
N ARG A 127 14.18 -19.28 9.88
CA ARG A 127 13.37 -20.24 10.65
C ARG A 127 12.70 -19.63 11.88
N GLN A 128 13.39 -18.74 12.58
CA GLN A 128 12.94 -18.13 13.84
C GLN A 128 12.91 -16.62 13.79
N CYS A 129 13.44 -16.02 12.72
CA CYS A 129 13.50 -14.58 12.60
C CYS A 129 13.09 -14.13 11.19
N ARG A 130 12.52 -12.92 11.10
CA ARG A 130 12.18 -12.25 9.86
C ARG A 130 12.84 -10.89 9.85
N ILE A 131 13.59 -10.60 8.80
CA ILE A 131 14.30 -9.34 8.64
C ILE A 131 13.71 -8.63 7.43
N ARG A 132 13.28 -7.40 7.64
CA ARG A 132 12.82 -6.50 6.58
C ARG A 132 13.68 -5.25 6.59
N GLY A 133 14.10 -4.82 5.44
CA GLY A 133 14.81 -3.56 5.28
C GLY A 133 14.24 -2.78 4.11
N ARG A 134 14.28 -1.45 4.22
CA ARG A 134 13.87 -0.51 3.18
C ARG A 134 14.87 0.63 3.12
N ILE A 135 15.24 1.01 1.91
CA ILE A 135 16.09 2.16 1.62
C ILE A 135 15.32 3.08 0.69
N ASP A 136 15.22 4.34 1.05
CA ASP A 136 14.53 5.38 0.28
C ASP A 136 15.55 6.28 -0.41
N ASN A 137 15.16 6.92 -1.51
CA ASN A 137 15.98 7.91 -2.23
C ASN A 137 16.30 9.18 -1.41
N HIS A 138 15.58 9.41 -0.30
CA HIS A 138 15.88 10.46 0.67
C HIS A 138 16.96 10.07 1.69
N GLY A 139 17.63 8.92 1.50
CA GLY A 139 18.69 8.46 2.41
C GLY A 139 18.18 7.93 3.74
N VAL A 140 16.90 7.63 3.83
CA VAL A 140 16.31 6.98 5.00
C VAL A 140 16.43 5.47 4.85
N VAL A 141 17.08 4.84 5.82
CA VAL A 141 17.19 3.38 5.93
C VAL A 141 16.37 2.92 7.11
N SER A 142 15.40 2.06 6.84
CA SER A 142 14.54 1.47 7.88
C SER A 142 14.76 -0.03 7.91
N THR A 143 14.96 -0.58 9.10
CA THR A 143 15.15 -2.01 9.32
C THR A 143 14.19 -2.49 10.41
N TYR A 144 13.60 -3.63 10.18
CA TYR A 144 12.66 -4.28 11.08
C TYR A 144 13.08 -5.74 11.25
N LEU A 145 13.32 -6.15 12.50
CA LEU A 145 13.65 -7.50 12.89
C LEU A 145 12.53 -8.03 13.78
N GLU A 146 12.00 -9.18 13.43
CA GLU A 146 11.06 -9.92 14.23
C GLU A 146 11.66 -11.29 14.55
N GLU A 147 11.83 -11.60 15.81
CA GLU A 147 12.42 -12.86 16.27
C GLU A 147 11.46 -13.59 17.21
N ARG A 148 11.24 -14.86 16.94
CA ARG A 148 10.51 -15.78 17.82
C ARG A 148 11.48 -16.41 18.81
N LEU A 149 11.46 -15.91 20.04
CA LEU A 149 12.32 -16.43 21.10
C LEU A 149 11.80 -17.76 21.66
N ASN A 150 10.47 -17.89 21.77
CA ASN A 150 9.83 -19.11 22.28
C ASN A 150 8.37 -19.18 21.79
N VAL A 151 7.68 -20.29 22.10
CA VAL A 151 6.25 -20.41 21.83
C VAL A 151 5.51 -19.30 22.58
N GLY A 152 4.89 -18.39 21.82
CA GLY A 152 4.14 -17.27 22.39
C GLY A 152 4.96 -16.02 22.75
N LEU A 153 6.29 -15.97 22.49
CA LEU A 153 7.11 -14.79 22.75
C LEU A 153 7.82 -14.32 21.48
N ASN A 154 7.41 -13.16 20.95
CA ASN A 154 8.01 -12.52 19.80
C ASN A 154 8.68 -11.21 20.21
N LEU A 155 9.93 -11.05 19.82
CA LEU A 155 10.72 -9.84 19.97
C LEU A 155 10.67 -9.06 18.66
N ILE A 156 10.43 -7.76 18.76
CA ILE A 156 10.38 -6.85 17.61
C ILE A 156 11.38 -5.73 17.84
N LEU A 157 12.33 -5.59 16.92
CA LEU A 157 13.28 -4.49 16.90
C LEU A 157 13.08 -3.69 15.61
N SER A 158 13.03 -2.38 15.72
CA SER A 158 12.99 -1.48 14.58
C SER A 158 14.04 -0.39 14.71
N ALA A 159 14.66 -0.06 13.60
CA ALA A 159 15.63 1.02 13.51
C ALA A 159 15.34 1.83 12.24
N GLU A 160 15.32 3.13 12.36
CA GLU A 160 15.23 4.08 11.25
C GLU A 160 16.38 5.08 11.37
N VAL A 161 17.16 5.17 10.33
CA VAL A 161 18.32 6.05 10.25
C VAL A 161 18.14 6.98 9.05
N ASP A 162 18.01 8.25 9.31
CA ASP A 162 18.00 9.31 8.30
C ASP A 162 19.41 9.89 8.18
N HIS A 163 20.08 9.61 7.07
CA HIS A 163 21.45 10.06 6.82
C HIS A 163 21.53 11.56 6.53
N PHE A 164 20.50 12.16 5.93
CA PHE A 164 20.52 13.57 5.58
C PHE A 164 20.24 14.47 6.79
N ASN A 165 19.21 14.15 7.56
CA ASN A 165 18.82 14.92 8.73
C ASN A 165 19.53 14.47 10.01
N LYS A 166 20.38 13.45 9.94
CA LYS A 166 21.11 12.85 11.08
C LYS A 166 20.19 12.48 12.24
N ASN A 167 19.00 12.01 11.89
CA ASN A 167 17.99 11.60 12.86
C ASN A 167 17.95 10.07 12.94
N HIS A 168 17.98 9.54 14.15
CA HIS A 168 17.96 8.11 14.42
C HIS A 168 16.80 7.78 15.35
N LYS A 169 15.99 6.80 14.95
CA LYS A 169 14.89 6.31 15.77
C LYS A 169 15.07 4.83 15.98
N PHE A 170 14.94 4.39 17.22
CA PHE A 170 14.97 2.99 17.58
C PHE A 170 13.66 2.62 18.29
N GLY A 171 13.10 1.49 17.90
CA GLY A 171 11.89 0.95 18.49
C GLY A 171 12.14 -0.48 18.99
N PHE A 172 11.59 -0.77 20.15
CA PHE A 172 11.59 -2.09 20.76
C PHE A 172 10.15 -2.46 21.07
N GLY A 173 9.77 -3.68 20.73
CA GLY A 173 8.46 -4.24 21.03
C GLY A 173 8.60 -5.72 21.43
N MET A 174 7.73 -6.16 22.30
CA MET A 174 7.59 -7.54 22.69
C MET A 174 6.13 -7.93 22.68
N THR A 175 5.81 -9.01 21.99
CA THR A 175 4.45 -9.55 21.96
C THR A 175 4.47 -10.89 22.67
N VAL A 176 3.62 -10.99 23.69
CA VAL A 176 3.37 -12.22 24.43
C VAL A 176 1.97 -12.68 24.05
N GLY A 177 1.87 -13.81 23.39
CA GLY A 177 0.62 -14.44 22.99
C GLY A 177 0.55 -15.87 23.52
N GLU A 178 -0.67 -16.35 23.74
CA GLU A 178 -0.94 -17.75 24.06
C GLU A 178 -0.70 -18.67 22.84
#